data_49f2ac64e4b0ed0e55bc6255db230606
#
_entry.id   49f2ac64e4b0ed0e55bc6255db230606
#
_cell.length_a   1.000
_cell.length_b   1.000
_cell.length_c   1.000
_cell.angle_alpha   90.00
_cell.angle_beta   90.00
_cell.angle_gamma   90.00
#
_symmetry.space_group_name_H-M   'P 1'
#
loop_
_entity.id
_entity.type
_entity.pdbx_description
1 polymer ?
#
loop_
_entity_poly.entity_id
_entity_poly.type
_entity_poly.pdbx_seq_one_letter_code
_entity_poly.pdbx_strand_id
1 'polypeptide(L)'
;ITELIESGNMKTGKGLAANSVNGIITVIQNSLKLAYALGTIKEYAADKIRRPKTKEKEVTCFTLSEQKKIERAALAGKKTKWLGIVVCLYTGLRIGELLALEWKDVDFQKGVLTVSKSRHEGKDENGRYAQIVESPKTVSSRRCIPLPKQILCELRMLKRKSRSVYVISNGESSIPVRSYQRSFERLLKKLDIPHKGFHALRHTFATRALECGMDVKMLSELLGHKDPAVTLRRYVHSLMEQKKEMMNKVGNTYFKEAK
;
A
#
# COMPACT_ATOMS: atom_id res chain seq x y z
N ILE A 1 19.36 12.62 20.57
CA ILE A 1 19.30 11.97 19.24
C ILE A 1 20.34 10.85 19.18
N THR A 2 21.57 11.10 19.60
CA THR A 2 22.66 10.10 19.66
C THR A 2 22.23 8.87 20.44
N GLU A 3 21.73 9.04 21.65
CA GLU A 3 21.21 7.95 22.48
C GLU A 3 20.08 7.14 21.79
N LEU A 4 19.15 7.82 21.11
CA LEU A 4 18.09 7.13 20.34
C LEU A 4 18.65 6.28 19.21
N ILE A 5 19.73 6.73 18.56
CA ILE A 5 20.40 6.01 17.47
C ILE A 5 21.21 4.83 18.00
N GLU A 6 21.80 4.94 19.19
CA GLU A 6 22.69 3.92 19.77
C GLU A 6 21.92 2.85 20.56
N SER A 7 20.94 3.26 21.38
CA SER A 7 20.27 2.39 22.36
C SER A 7 18.76 2.64 22.53
N GLY A 8 18.15 3.47 21.69
CA GLY A 8 16.77 3.93 21.86
C GLY A 8 15.66 2.89 21.77
N ASN A 9 15.95 1.64 21.42
CA ASN A 9 14.94 0.57 21.39
C ASN A 9 14.87 -0.14 22.75
N MET A 10 13.93 0.28 23.58
CA MET A 10 13.73 -0.24 24.93
C MET A 10 13.49 -1.77 25.01
N LYS A 11 13.06 -2.42 23.91
CA LYS A 11 12.81 -3.87 23.89
C LYS A 11 14.05 -4.68 23.56
N THR A 12 14.94 -4.14 22.76
CA THR A 12 16.10 -4.87 22.23
C THR A 12 17.43 -4.31 22.69
N GLY A 13 17.44 -3.15 23.36
CA GLY A 13 18.65 -2.42 23.75
C GLY A 13 19.49 -1.89 22.58
N LYS A 14 18.99 -2.03 21.33
CA LYS A 14 19.65 -1.56 20.11
C LYS A 14 19.19 -0.17 19.73
N GLY A 15 19.89 0.48 18.81
CA GLY A 15 19.49 1.76 18.27
C GLY A 15 18.19 1.72 17.47
N LEU A 16 17.51 2.85 17.38
CA LEU A 16 16.35 3.05 16.53
C LEU A 16 16.77 3.36 15.09
N ALA A 17 15.97 2.90 14.12
CA ALA A 17 16.15 3.29 12.73
C ALA A 17 15.98 4.81 12.54
N ALA A 18 16.76 5.42 11.65
CA ALA A 18 16.71 6.87 11.37
C ALA A 18 15.29 7.40 11.10
N ASN A 19 14.45 6.62 10.42
CA ASN A 19 13.04 6.99 10.19
C ASN A 19 12.22 7.06 11.50
N SER A 20 12.46 6.17 12.46
CA SER A 20 11.80 6.20 13.76
C SER A 20 12.24 7.41 14.57
N VAL A 21 13.54 7.70 14.57
CA VAL A 21 14.11 8.90 15.21
C VAL A 21 13.52 10.18 14.59
N ASN A 22 13.44 10.25 13.26
CA ASN A 22 12.82 11.37 12.56
C ASN A 22 11.34 11.54 12.90
N GLY A 23 10.61 10.43 13.11
CA GLY A 23 9.24 10.46 13.60
C GLY A 23 9.13 11.09 15.00
N ILE A 24 9.98 10.70 15.93
CA ILE A 24 10.06 11.28 17.28
C ILE A 24 10.35 12.78 17.20
N ILE A 25 11.37 13.17 16.42
CA ILE A 25 11.73 14.58 16.22
C ILE A 25 10.53 15.37 15.70
N THR A 26 9.77 14.82 14.76
CA THR A 26 8.59 15.49 14.20
C THR A 26 7.52 15.76 15.27
N VAL A 27 7.26 14.78 16.15
CA VAL A 27 6.31 14.96 17.27
C VAL A 27 6.79 16.06 18.20
N ILE A 28 8.06 16.03 18.61
CA ILE A 28 8.65 17.04 19.49
C ILE A 28 8.57 18.43 18.84
N GLN A 29 8.97 18.56 17.57
CA GLN A 29 8.93 19.84 16.87
C GLN A 29 7.49 20.39 16.79
N ASN A 30 6.50 19.55 16.47
CA ASN A 30 5.11 19.99 16.42
C ASN A 30 4.58 20.40 17.80
N SER A 31 4.93 19.69 18.85
CA SER A 31 4.55 20.03 20.22
C SER A 31 5.16 21.37 20.67
N LEU A 32 6.45 21.58 20.41
CA LEU A 32 7.12 22.84 20.73
C LEU A 32 6.59 24.00 19.90
N LYS A 33 6.29 23.78 18.63
CA LYS A 33 5.67 24.78 17.77
C LYS A 33 4.29 25.21 18.28
N LEU A 34 3.50 24.26 18.75
CA LEU A 34 2.21 24.54 19.36
C LEU A 34 2.37 25.33 20.66
N ALA A 35 3.30 24.91 21.55
CA ALA A 35 3.58 25.60 22.81
C ALA A 35 4.04 27.04 22.58
N TYR A 36 4.86 27.29 21.56
CA TYR A 36 5.28 28.63 21.15
C TYR A 36 4.08 29.46 20.64
N ALA A 37 3.25 28.88 19.79
CA ALA A 37 2.06 29.54 19.27
C ALA A 37 1.04 29.91 20.37
N LEU A 38 0.98 29.11 21.43
CA LEU A 38 0.14 29.36 22.62
C LEU A 38 0.80 30.29 23.65
N GLY A 39 2.01 30.81 23.40
CA GLY A 39 2.75 31.66 24.32
C GLY A 39 3.27 30.94 25.56
N THR A 40 3.21 29.62 25.63
CA THR A 40 3.71 28.82 26.78
C THR A 40 5.23 28.82 26.86
N ILE A 41 5.92 28.94 25.74
CA ILE A 41 7.37 29.11 25.65
C ILE A 41 7.70 30.39 24.87
N LYS A 42 8.78 31.06 25.25
CA LYS A 42 9.18 32.33 24.64
C LYS A 42 10.06 32.16 23.41
N GLU A 43 10.74 31.04 23.28
CA GLU A 43 11.67 30.76 22.19
C GLU A 43 11.38 29.40 21.55
N TYR A 44 11.54 29.34 20.24
CA TYR A 44 11.39 28.12 19.45
C TYR A 44 12.70 27.77 18.75
N ALA A 45 13.46 26.86 19.33
CA ALA A 45 14.77 26.45 18.81
C ALA A 45 14.74 25.07 18.09
N ALA A 46 13.57 24.43 17.98
CA ALA A 46 13.45 23.07 17.49
C ALA A 46 13.77 22.91 15.98
N ASP A 47 13.75 23.99 15.18
CA ASP A 47 14.14 23.96 13.77
C ASP A 47 15.65 23.75 13.57
N LYS A 48 16.47 24.01 14.60
CA LYS A 48 17.93 23.79 14.59
C LYS A 48 18.30 22.31 14.73
N ILE A 49 17.34 21.40 15.01
CA ILE A 49 17.59 19.98 15.21
C ILE A 49 18.04 19.35 13.88
N ARG A 50 19.25 18.84 13.83
CA ARG A 50 19.74 18.07 12.68
C ARG A 50 19.13 16.68 12.68
N ARG A 51 18.40 16.36 11.59
CA ARG A 51 17.77 15.06 11.41
C ARG A 51 18.78 14.03 10.88
N PRO A 52 18.78 12.79 11.40
CA PRO A 52 19.61 11.72 10.83
C PRO A 52 19.20 11.45 9.38
N LYS A 53 20.20 11.25 8.52
CA LYS A 53 19.98 10.89 7.12
C LYS A 53 19.32 9.52 7.04
N THR A 54 18.25 9.42 6.27
CA THR A 54 17.58 8.15 5.97
C THR A 54 18.12 7.59 4.67
N LYS A 55 18.51 6.32 4.68
CA LYS A 55 18.79 5.62 3.41
C LYS A 55 17.45 5.35 2.73
N GLU A 56 17.32 5.73 1.47
CA GLU A 56 16.17 5.30 0.67
C GLU A 56 16.19 3.78 0.59
N LYS A 57 15.11 3.15 1.05
CA LYS A 57 14.96 1.71 0.89
C LYS A 57 14.43 1.45 -0.50
N GLU A 58 15.10 0.58 -1.22
CA GLU A 58 14.56 0.06 -2.48
C GLU A 58 13.15 -0.49 -2.28
N VAL A 59 12.32 -0.25 -3.28
CA VAL A 59 10.93 -0.73 -3.26
C VAL A 59 10.95 -2.25 -3.43
N THR A 60 10.50 -2.95 -2.42
CA THR A 60 10.44 -4.40 -2.44
C THR A 60 9.22 -4.86 -3.24
N CYS A 61 9.44 -5.42 -4.43
CA CYS A 61 8.41 -6.02 -5.29
C CYS A 61 8.57 -7.53 -5.35
N PHE A 62 7.52 -8.22 -5.73
CA PHE A 62 7.59 -9.63 -6.13
C PHE A 62 8.07 -9.73 -7.58
N THR A 63 8.97 -10.69 -7.84
CA THR A 63 9.34 -11.04 -9.22
C THR A 63 8.12 -11.62 -9.94
N LEU A 64 8.15 -11.66 -11.26
CA LEU A 64 7.05 -12.24 -12.05
C LEU A 64 6.80 -13.72 -11.70
N SER A 65 7.86 -14.47 -11.42
CA SER A 65 7.77 -15.87 -11.00
C SER A 65 7.10 -16.00 -9.62
N GLU A 66 7.53 -15.18 -8.63
CA GLU A 66 6.94 -15.15 -7.29
C GLU A 66 5.45 -14.74 -7.36
N GLN A 67 5.12 -13.70 -8.15
CA GLN A 67 3.75 -13.26 -8.35
C GLN A 67 2.88 -14.39 -8.88
N LYS A 68 3.30 -15.10 -9.93
CA LYS A 68 2.57 -16.24 -10.51
C LYS A 68 2.38 -17.37 -9.51
N LYS A 69 3.38 -17.66 -8.66
CA LYS A 69 3.26 -18.66 -7.58
C LYS A 69 2.20 -18.24 -6.56
N ILE A 70 2.21 -16.98 -6.13
CA ILE A 70 1.23 -16.42 -5.18
C ILE A 70 -0.18 -16.49 -5.76
N GLU A 71 -0.38 -16.06 -7.00
CA GLU A 71 -1.67 -16.07 -7.69
C GLU A 71 -2.25 -17.48 -7.79
N ARG A 72 -1.45 -18.44 -8.28
CA ARG A 72 -1.88 -19.84 -8.39
C ARG A 72 -2.31 -20.40 -7.04
N ALA A 73 -1.50 -20.21 -5.99
CA ALA A 73 -1.79 -20.71 -4.66
C ALA A 73 -3.03 -20.02 -4.05
N ALA A 74 -3.21 -18.73 -4.29
CA ALA A 74 -4.35 -17.97 -3.80
C ALA A 74 -5.66 -18.42 -4.48
N LEU A 75 -5.65 -18.61 -5.79
CA LEU A 75 -6.83 -19.07 -6.55
C LEU A 75 -7.18 -20.53 -6.27
N ALA A 76 -6.18 -21.42 -6.18
CA ALA A 76 -6.39 -22.84 -5.87
C ALA A 76 -6.99 -23.05 -4.46
N GLY A 77 -6.75 -22.15 -3.53
CA GLY A 77 -7.09 -22.28 -2.12
C GLY A 77 -8.58 -22.18 -1.79
N LYS A 78 -9.48 -21.87 -2.74
CA LYS A 78 -10.95 -21.74 -2.59
C LYS A 78 -11.44 -20.94 -1.38
N LYS A 79 -10.56 -20.29 -0.63
CA LYS A 79 -10.89 -19.52 0.58
C LYS A 79 -10.98 -18.03 0.25
N THR A 80 -12.02 -17.41 0.69
CA THR A 80 -12.33 -15.96 0.51
C THR A 80 -11.12 -15.06 0.76
N LYS A 81 -10.39 -15.32 1.84
CA LYS A 81 -9.23 -14.52 2.23
C LYS A 81 -8.10 -14.52 1.21
N TRP A 82 -7.94 -15.60 0.43
CA TRP A 82 -6.85 -15.68 -0.55
C TRP A 82 -7.12 -14.83 -1.78
N LEU A 83 -8.39 -14.71 -2.20
CA LEU A 83 -8.75 -13.84 -3.31
C LEU A 83 -8.38 -12.38 -3.04
N GLY A 84 -8.40 -11.93 -1.79
CA GLY A 84 -7.97 -10.58 -1.42
C GLY A 84 -6.51 -10.27 -1.78
N ILE A 85 -5.62 -11.27 -1.75
CA ILE A 85 -4.23 -11.12 -2.19
C ILE A 85 -4.19 -10.84 -3.69
N VAL A 86 -4.97 -11.60 -4.46
CA VAL A 86 -5.07 -11.41 -5.92
C VAL A 86 -5.67 -10.04 -6.24
N VAL A 87 -6.75 -9.66 -5.55
CA VAL A 87 -7.34 -8.33 -5.70
C VAL A 87 -6.29 -7.23 -5.47
N CYS A 88 -5.45 -7.34 -4.42
CA CYS A 88 -4.38 -6.36 -4.19
C CYS A 88 -3.32 -6.33 -5.29
N LEU A 89 -2.97 -7.48 -5.87
CA LEU A 89 -2.02 -7.56 -7.00
C LEU A 89 -2.53 -6.87 -8.27
N TYR A 90 -3.86 -6.73 -8.43
CA TYR A 90 -4.47 -6.12 -9.62
C TYR A 90 -5.11 -4.75 -9.39
N THR A 91 -5.14 -4.26 -8.15
CA THR A 91 -5.75 -2.97 -7.81
C THR A 91 -4.85 -2.05 -7.00
N GLY A 92 -3.79 -2.59 -6.42
CA GLY A 92 -2.89 -1.84 -5.54
C GLY A 92 -3.54 -1.36 -4.23
N LEU A 93 -4.65 -1.95 -3.80
CA LEU A 93 -5.30 -1.60 -2.53
C LEU A 93 -4.36 -1.73 -1.34
N ARG A 94 -4.49 -0.81 -0.38
CA ARG A 94 -3.87 -0.99 0.94
C ARG A 94 -4.62 -2.08 1.71
N ILE A 95 -3.93 -2.80 2.59
CA ILE A 95 -4.55 -3.88 3.40
C ILE A 95 -5.80 -3.40 4.16
N GLY A 96 -5.76 -2.19 4.72
CA GLY A 96 -6.90 -1.63 5.44
C GLY A 96 -8.08 -1.31 4.51
N GLU A 97 -7.82 -0.85 3.29
CA GLU A 97 -8.83 -0.61 2.26
C GLU A 97 -9.48 -1.93 1.82
N LEU A 98 -8.66 -2.96 1.54
CA LEU A 98 -9.13 -4.29 1.18
C LEU A 98 -10.06 -4.90 2.24
N LEU A 99 -9.68 -4.82 3.52
CA LEU A 99 -10.42 -5.45 4.62
C LEU A 99 -11.64 -4.63 5.07
N ALA A 100 -11.76 -3.38 4.63
CA ALA A 100 -12.94 -2.56 4.82
C ALA A 100 -13.93 -2.65 3.65
N LEU A 101 -13.56 -3.33 2.54
CA LEU A 101 -14.35 -3.40 1.32
C LEU A 101 -15.61 -4.22 1.52
N GLU A 102 -16.75 -3.64 1.17
CA GLU A 102 -18.07 -4.27 1.20
C GLU A 102 -18.56 -4.58 -0.23
N TRP A 103 -19.50 -5.51 -0.39
CA TRP A 103 -20.05 -5.86 -1.71
C TRP A 103 -20.74 -4.71 -2.42
N LYS A 104 -21.27 -3.73 -1.69
CA LYS A 104 -21.87 -2.52 -2.25
C LYS A 104 -20.86 -1.58 -2.91
N ASP A 105 -19.57 -1.73 -2.55
CA ASP A 105 -18.48 -0.93 -3.10
C ASP A 105 -18.00 -1.48 -4.47
N VAL A 106 -18.53 -2.65 -4.91
CA VAL A 106 -18.20 -3.28 -6.19
C VAL A 106 -19.38 -3.15 -7.15
N ASP A 107 -19.24 -2.29 -8.15
CA ASP A 107 -20.20 -2.18 -9.25
C ASP A 107 -19.84 -3.18 -10.36
N PHE A 108 -20.59 -4.29 -10.38
CA PHE A 108 -20.36 -5.37 -11.36
C PHE A 108 -20.83 -5.01 -12.77
N GLN A 109 -21.69 -4.01 -12.94
CA GLN A 109 -22.17 -3.56 -14.26
C GLN A 109 -21.11 -2.66 -14.90
N LYS A 110 -20.63 -1.65 -14.17
CA LYS A 110 -19.58 -0.75 -14.61
C LYS A 110 -18.19 -1.37 -14.55
N GLY A 111 -18.01 -2.47 -13.83
CA GLY A 111 -16.72 -3.11 -13.65
C GLY A 111 -15.74 -2.29 -12.81
N VAL A 112 -16.22 -1.59 -11.80
CA VAL A 112 -15.41 -0.71 -10.95
C VAL A 112 -15.56 -1.04 -9.47
N LEU A 113 -14.53 -0.71 -8.71
CA LEU A 113 -14.47 -0.81 -7.27
C LEU A 113 -14.26 0.58 -6.67
N THR A 114 -15.10 0.97 -5.70
CA THR A 114 -15.00 2.25 -5.00
C THR A 114 -14.29 2.07 -3.67
N VAL A 115 -13.19 2.79 -3.49
CA VAL A 115 -12.47 2.86 -2.20
C VAL A 115 -12.97 4.06 -1.44
N SER A 116 -13.67 3.82 -0.33
CA SER A 116 -14.26 4.88 0.50
C SER A 116 -14.00 4.71 2.00
N LYS A 117 -13.32 3.64 2.39
CA LYS A 117 -13.08 3.29 3.80
C LYS A 117 -11.73 2.63 3.96
N SER A 118 -11.18 2.71 5.15
CA SER A 118 -9.97 1.95 5.54
C SER A 118 -10.13 1.45 6.96
N ARG A 119 -9.66 0.23 7.20
CA ARG A 119 -9.63 -0.42 8.51
C ARG A 119 -8.21 -0.41 9.06
N HIS A 120 -8.09 -0.08 10.32
CA HIS A 120 -6.83 -0.17 11.06
C HIS A 120 -7.07 -0.62 12.50
N GLU A 121 -6.01 -1.03 13.18
CA GLU A 121 -6.05 -1.28 14.61
C GLU A 121 -5.78 0.03 15.34
N GLY A 122 -6.62 0.38 16.27
CA GLY A 122 -6.50 1.56 17.10
C GLY A 122 -7.02 1.30 18.50
N LYS A 123 -6.92 2.29 19.37
CA LYS A 123 -7.60 2.27 20.67
C LYS A 123 -8.96 2.93 20.51
N ASP A 124 -9.99 2.30 21.07
CA ASP A 124 -11.32 2.88 21.18
C ASP A 124 -11.34 4.00 22.23
N GLU A 125 -12.49 4.62 22.44
CA GLU A 125 -12.68 5.68 23.43
C GLU A 125 -12.36 5.23 24.86
N ASN A 126 -12.41 3.92 25.13
CA ASN A 126 -12.08 3.32 26.43
C ASN A 126 -10.61 2.86 26.52
N GLY A 127 -9.78 3.19 25.53
CA GLY A 127 -8.37 2.80 25.49
C GLY A 127 -8.11 1.33 25.13
N ARG A 128 -9.14 0.54 24.78
CA ARG A 128 -9.03 -0.86 24.37
C ARG A 128 -8.68 -0.97 22.88
N TYR A 129 -7.85 -1.95 22.54
CA TYR A 129 -7.53 -2.20 21.12
C TYR A 129 -8.77 -2.71 20.37
N ALA A 130 -9.17 -1.97 19.36
CA ALA A 130 -10.31 -2.28 18.50
C ALA A 130 -9.95 -2.13 17.02
N GLN A 131 -10.77 -2.77 16.17
CA GLN A 131 -10.71 -2.55 14.73
C GLN A 131 -11.53 -1.32 14.40
N ILE A 132 -10.87 -0.25 14.01
CA ILE A 132 -11.50 1.02 13.66
C ILE A 132 -11.67 1.06 12.13
N VAL A 133 -12.88 1.40 11.67
CA VAL A 133 -13.16 1.67 10.26
C VAL A 133 -13.39 3.16 10.10
N GLU A 134 -12.48 3.82 9.40
CA GLU A 134 -12.58 5.26 9.15
C GLU A 134 -12.89 5.54 7.69
N SER A 135 -13.70 6.55 7.46
CA SER A 135 -13.80 7.19 6.15
C SER A 135 -12.49 7.92 5.85
N PRO A 136 -12.07 8.01 4.60
CA PRO A 136 -10.85 8.72 4.24
C PRO A 136 -10.92 10.17 4.72
N LYS A 137 -9.87 10.63 5.38
CA LYS A 137 -9.76 12.02 5.91
C LYS A 137 -9.76 13.10 4.82
N THR A 138 -9.65 12.72 3.54
CA THR A 138 -9.62 13.64 2.40
C THR A 138 -10.42 13.12 1.23
N VAL A 139 -11.05 14.02 0.48
CA VAL A 139 -11.82 13.70 -0.74
C VAL A 139 -10.96 12.95 -1.77
N SER A 140 -9.68 13.29 -1.88
CA SER A 140 -8.72 12.63 -2.78
C SER A 140 -8.42 11.15 -2.44
N SER A 141 -8.79 10.70 -1.25
CA SER A 141 -8.64 9.29 -0.86
C SER A 141 -9.82 8.43 -1.32
N ARG A 142 -10.93 9.05 -1.71
CA ARG A 142 -12.08 8.37 -2.32
C ARG A 142 -11.82 8.25 -3.82
N ARG A 143 -11.71 7.03 -4.31
CA ARG A 143 -11.38 6.75 -5.70
C ARG A 143 -12.10 5.54 -6.24
N CYS A 144 -12.29 5.52 -7.55
CA CYS A 144 -12.79 4.36 -8.28
C CYS A 144 -11.62 3.67 -9.00
N ILE A 145 -11.58 2.35 -8.91
CA ILE A 145 -10.56 1.50 -9.55
C ILE A 145 -11.27 0.60 -10.55
N PRO A 146 -10.98 0.71 -11.85
CA PRO A 146 -11.46 -0.24 -12.85
C PRO A 146 -10.90 -1.64 -12.56
N LEU A 147 -11.75 -2.65 -12.65
CA LEU A 147 -11.37 -4.03 -12.39
C LEU A 147 -11.17 -4.80 -13.69
N PRO A 148 -10.06 -5.53 -13.85
CA PRO A 148 -9.90 -6.47 -14.96
C PRO A 148 -11.03 -7.50 -14.99
N LYS A 149 -11.45 -7.93 -16.17
CA LYS A 149 -12.54 -8.91 -16.38
C LYS A 149 -12.35 -10.19 -15.57
N GLN A 150 -11.10 -10.66 -15.47
CA GLN A 150 -10.72 -11.84 -14.70
C GLN A 150 -11.03 -11.68 -13.21
N ILE A 151 -10.69 -10.52 -12.63
CA ILE A 151 -10.95 -10.21 -11.21
C ILE A 151 -12.45 -10.06 -10.96
N LEU A 152 -13.18 -9.44 -11.88
CA LEU A 152 -14.65 -9.35 -11.80
C LEU A 152 -15.31 -10.73 -11.80
N CYS A 153 -14.82 -11.67 -12.60
CA CYS A 153 -15.33 -13.03 -12.66
C CYS A 153 -15.13 -13.73 -11.30
N GLU A 154 -13.93 -13.67 -10.73
CA GLU A 154 -13.61 -14.25 -9.44
C GLU A 154 -14.46 -13.63 -8.30
N LEU A 155 -14.63 -12.30 -8.32
CA LEU A 155 -15.47 -11.61 -7.34
C LEU A 155 -16.95 -12.00 -7.47
N ARG A 156 -17.48 -12.19 -8.70
CA ARG A 156 -18.85 -12.67 -8.91
C ARG A 156 -19.04 -14.07 -8.34
N MET A 157 -18.09 -14.99 -8.60
CA MET A 157 -18.14 -16.34 -8.05
C MET A 157 -18.10 -16.33 -6.53
N LEU A 158 -17.25 -15.47 -5.97
CA LEU A 158 -17.15 -15.31 -4.53
C LEU A 158 -18.45 -14.76 -3.92
N LYS A 159 -19.04 -13.71 -4.52
CA LYS A 159 -20.28 -13.08 -4.03
C LYS A 159 -21.42 -14.08 -3.92
N ARG A 160 -21.57 -14.99 -4.90
CA ARG A 160 -22.63 -16.03 -4.89
C ARG A 160 -22.55 -16.96 -3.68
N LYS A 161 -21.35 -17.13 -3.10
CA LYS A 161 -21.09 -18.04 -1.97
C LYS A 161 -20.94 -17.28 -0.64
N SER A 162 -20.85 -15.95 -0.68
CA SER A 162 -20.62 -15.14 0.51
C SER A 162 -21.92 -14.83 1.23
N ARG A 163 -21.90 -15.03 2.56
CA ARG A 163 -22.96 -14.57 3.47
C ARG A 163 -22.58 -13.27 4.20
N SER A 164 -21.34 -12.83 4.03
CA SER A 164 -20.83 -11.62 4.66
C SER A 164 -21.13 -10.38 3.84
N VAL A 165 -21.28 -9.24 4.49
CA VAL A 165 -21.33 -7.92 3.85
C VAL A 165 -19.95 -7.53 3.29
N TYR A 166 -18.87 -8.06 3.87
CA TYR A 166 -17.51 -7.80 3.45
C TYR A 166 -17.07 -8.70 2.28
N VAL A 167 -16.31 -8.13 1.33
CA VAL A 167 -15.74 -8.88 0.21
C VAL A 167 -14.74 -9.91 0.70
N ILE A 168 -13.89 -9.53 1.66
CA ILE A 168 -12.88 -10.42 2.27
C ILE A 168 -13.27 -10.65 3.72
N SER A 169 -13.70 -11.87 4.03
CA SER A 169 -14.26 -12.23 5.32
C SER A 169 -13.79 -13.58 5.83
N ASN A 170 -14.04 -13.85 7.10
CA ASN A 170 -13.93 -15.15 7.73
C ASN A 170 -15.32 -15.52 8.28
N GLY A 171 -16.07 -16.31 7.51
CA GLY A 171 -17.50 -16.46 7.73
C GLY A 171 -18.24 -15.14 7.47
N GLU A 172 -19.03 -14.67 8.40
CA GLU A 172 -19.79 -13.40 8.30
C GLU A 172 -18.97 -12.18 8.76
N SER A 173 -17.90 -12.42 9.53
CA SER A 173 -17.10 -11.36 10.12
C SER A 173 -15.96 -10.91 9.25
N SER A 174 -15.57 -9.65 9.39
CA SER A 174 -14.35 -9.13 8.79
C SER A 174 -13.10 -9.73 9.42
N ILE A 175 -12.00 -9.76 8.68
CA ILE A 175 -10.72 -10.29 9.17
C ILE A 175 -9.90 -9.16 9.80
N PRO A 176 -9.37 -9.32 11.04
CA PRO A 176 -8.44 -8.37 11.63
C PRO A 176 -7.16 -8.21 10.78
N VAL A 177 -6.65 -6.97 10.67
CA VAL A 177 -5.50 -6.63 9.81
C VAL A 177 -4.29 -7.51 10.11
N ARG A 178 -3.90 -7.65 11.39
CA ARG A 178 -2.78 -8.49 11.80
C ARG A 178 -2.97 -9.97 11.47
N SER A 179 -4.19 -10.48 11.64
CA SER A 179 -4.49 -11.88 11.32
C SER A 179 -4.35 -12.15 9.82
N TYR A 180 -4.75 -11.16 9.00
CA TYR A 180 -4.60 -11.26 7.55
C TYR A 180 -3.14 -11.18 7.11
N GLN A 181 -2.35 -10.28 7.70
CA GLN A 181 -0.90 -10.19 7.48
C GLN A 181 -0.20 -11.50 7.80
N ARG A 182 -0.46 -12.06 9.01
CA ARG A 182 0.11 -13.37 9.41
C ARG A 182 -0.30 -14.50 8.48
N SER A 183 -1.53 -14.45 7.92
CA SER A 183 -1.97 -15.44 6.94
C SER A 183 -1.18 -15.31 5.63
N PHE A 184 -0.91 -14.09 5.18
CA PHE A 184 -0.08 -13.83 4.01
C PHE A 184 1.37 -14.28 4.22
N GLU A 185 1.98 -13.96 5.37
CA GLU A 185 3.33 -14.42 5.73
C GLU A 185 3.44 -15.95 5.71
N ARG A 186 2.43 -16.65 6.25
CA ARG A 186 2.37 -18.12 6.18
C ARG A 186 2.26 -18.65 4.76
N LEU A 187 1.53 -17.94 3.88
CA LEU A 187 1.47 -18.29 2.46
C LEU A 187 2.83 -18.16 1.81
N LEU A 188 3.54 -17.05 2.00
CA LEU A 188 4.88 -16.83 1.44
C LEU A 188 5.85 -17.92 1.90
N LYS A 189 5.84 -18.25 3.21
CA LYS A 189 6.66 -19.33 3.77
C LYS A 189 6.35 -20.70 3.10
N LYS A 190 5.06 -21.00 2.89
CA LYS A 190 4.65 -22.26 2.22
C LYS A 190 5.11 -22.33 0.76
N LEU A 191 5.26 -21.19 0.09
CA LEU A 191 5.67 -21.09 -1.30
C LEU A 191 7.19 -20.94 -1.46
N ASP A 192 7.93 -20.97 -0.36
CA ASP A 192 9.38 -20.70 -0.33
C ASP A 192 9.73 -19.36 -0.99
N ILE A 193 8.95 -18.32 -0.66
CA ILE A 193 9.18 -16.95 -1.12
C ILE A 193 9.74 -16.15 0.06
N PRO A 194 10.85 -15.41 -0.12
CA PRO A 194 11.42 -14.55 0.91
C PRO A 194 10.38 -13.60 1.51
N HIS A 195 10.47 -13.35 2.82
CA HIS A 195 9.53 -12.49 3.51
C HIS A 195 9.51 -11.08 2.92
N LYS A 196 8.35 -10.69 2.43
CA LYS A 196 8.03 -9.34 2.00
C LYS A 196 6.72 -8.94 2.67
N GLY A 197 6.66 -7.73 3.24
CA GLY A 197 5.46 -7.23 3.90
C GLY A 197 4.27 -7.15 2.92
N PHE A 198 3.05 -7.16 3.44
CA PHE A 198 1.83 -7.13 2.61
C PHE A 198 1.81 -5.96 1.61
N HIS A 199 2.44 -4.85 1.95
CA HIS A 199 2.54 -3.67 1.07
C HIS A 199 3.33 -3.93 -0.22
N ALA A 200 4.15 -4.99 -0.25
CA ALA A 200 4.85 -5.42 -1.46
C ALA A 200 3.90 -5.82 -2.60
N LEU A 201 2.68 -6.30 -2.30
CA LEU A 201 1.65 -6.56 -3.32
C LEU A 201 1.27 -5.28 -4.09
N ARG A 202 1.08 -4.17 -3.36
CA ARG A 202 0.79 -2.87 -3.96
C ARG A 202 1.98 -2.33 -4.75
N HIS A 203 3.19 -2.52 -4.27
CA HIS A 203 4.39 -2.15 -5.01
C HIS A 203 4.53 -2.97 -6.29
N THR A 204 4.24 -4.27 -6.23
CA THR A 204 4.23 -5.14 -7.40
C THR A 204 3.21 -4.67 -8.43
N PHE A 205 1.97 -4.37 -8.00
CA PHE A 205 0.97 -3.78 -8.89
C PHE A 205 1.48 -2.52 -9.58
N ALA A 206 2.03 -1.58 -8.81
CA ALA A 206 2.51 -0.32 -9.35
C ALA A 206 3.65 -0.50 -10.36
N THR A 207 4.61 -1.38 -10.06
CA THR A 207 5.72 -1.71 -10.97
C THR A 207 5.17 -2.33 -12.26
N ARG A 208 4.29 -3.34 -12.15
CA ARG A 208 3.69 -4.00 -13.33
C ARG A 208 2.83 -3.06 -14.17
N ALA A 209 2.07 -2.17 -13.52
CA ALA A 209 1.27 -1.17 -14.23
C ALA A 209 2.14 -0.25 -15.09
N LEU A 210 3.26 0.22 -14.54
CA LEU A 210 4.23 1.03 -15.29
C LEU A 210 4.91 0.23 -16.41
N GLU A 211 5.31 -1.02 -16.15
CA GLU A 211 5.87 -1.91 -17.17
C GLU A 211 4.87 -2.16 -18.33
N CYS A 212 3.57 -2.18 -18.05
CA CYS A 212 2.52 -2.25 -19.07
C CYS A 212 2.22 -0.92 -19.78
N GLY A 213 2.96 0.15 -19.47
CA GLY A 213 2.79 1.45 -20.13
C GLY A 213 1.78 2.39 -19.46
N MET A 214 1.32 2.07 -18.25
CA MET A 214 0.41 2.98 -17.53
C MET A 214 1.15 4.28 -17.18
N ASP A 215 0.51 5.42 -17.44
CA ASP A 215 1.03 6.73 -17.07
C ASP A 215 1.13 6.90 -15.54
N VAL A 216 2.16 7.63 -15.09
CA VAL A 216 2.44 7.87 -13.66
C VAL A 216 1.30 8.61 -12.95
N LYS A 217 0.65 9.56 -13.64
CA LYS A 217 -0.50 10.29 -13.09
C LYS A 217 -1.68 9.36 -12.88
N MET A 218 -2.03 8.57 -13.90
CA MET A 218 -3.08 7.56 -13.83
C MET A 218 -2.82 6.55 -12.70
N LEU A 219 -1.58 6.04 -12.60
CA LEU A 219 -1.18 5.14 -11.52
C LEU A 219 -1.32 5.80 -10.14
N SER A 220 -0.90 7.06 -10.01
CA SER A 220 -1.01 7.84 -8.76
C SER A 220 -2.48 7.98 -8.32
N GLU A 221 -3.39 8.25 -9.24
CA GLU A 221 -4.83 8.34 -9.00
C GLU A 221 -5.39 6.99 -8.52
N LEU A 222 -5.07 5.89 -9.22
CA LEU A 222 -5.48 4.53 -8.83
C LEU A 222 -4.96 4.13 -7.45
N LEU A 223 -3.72 4.52 -7.15
CA LEU A 223 -3.12 4.27 -5.83
C LEU A 223 -3.67 5.21 -4.74
N GLY A 224 -4.27 6.34 -5.09
CA GLY A 224 -4.72 7.35 -4.13
C GLY A 224 -3.53 8.01 -3.41
N HIS A 225 -2.50 8.39 -4.16
CA HIS A 225 -1.44 9.25 -3.70
C HIS A 225 -1.87 10.71 -3.89
N LYS A 226 -1.69 11.54 -2.87
CA LYS A 226 -1.99 12.99 -2.96
C LYS A 226 -1.08 13.72 -3.95
N ASP A 227 0.16 13.25 -4.06
CA ASP A 227 1.20 13.83 -4.89
C ASP A 227 1.77 12.77 -5.83
N PRO A 228 1.64 12.95 -7.16
CA PRO A 228 2.24 12.06 -8.16
C PRO A 228 3.76 11.93 -8.02
N ALA A 229 4.44 12.93 -7.46
CA ALA A 229 5.88 12.86 -7.21
C ALA A 229 6.26 11.73 -6.25
N VAL A 230 5.35 11.31 -5.36
CA VAL A 230 5.56 10.14 -4.51
C VAL A 230 5.65 8.86 -5.34
N THR A 231 4.78 8.72 -6.35
CA THR A 231 4.78 7.59 -7.27
C THR A 231 6.05 7.63 -8.13
N LEU A 232 6.36 8.77 -8.71
CA LEU A 232 7.53 8.96 -9.55
C LEU A 232 8.81 8.59 -8.79
N ARG A 233 9.08 9.19 -7.64
CA ARG A 233 10.29 8.91 -6.83
C ARG A 233 10.44 7.44 -6.49
N ARG A 234 9.36 6.74 -6.18
CA ARG A 234 9.42 5.32 -5.80
C ARG A 234 9.70 4.37 -6.95
N TYR A 235 9.25 4.71 -8.17
CA TYR A 235 9.26 3.76 -9.29
C TYR A 235 10.12 4.23 -10.47
N VAL A 236 10.88 5.34 -10.33
CA VAL A 236 11.74 5.90 -11.41
C VAL A 236 12.71 4.86 -11.98
N HIS A 237 13.25 3.99 -11.13
CA HIS A 237 14.24 2.99 -11.57
C HIS A 237 13.65 1.94 -12.52
N SER A 238 12.37 1.59 -12.38
CA SER A 238 11.68 0.66 -13.28
C SER A 238 11.34 1.25 -14.66
N LEU A 239 11.48 2.58 -14.83
CA LEU A 239 11.16 3.29 -16.05
C LEU A 239 12.28 3.31 -17.10
N MET A 240 13.51 2.89 -16.77
CA MET A 240 14.63 3.02 -17.73
C MET A 240 14.51 2.06 -18.91
N GLU A 241 14.08 0.82 -18.70
CA GLU A 241 13.83 -0.12 -19.81
C GLU A 241 12.68 0.36 -20.68
N GLN A 242 11.62 0.85 -20.05
CA GLN A 242 10.50 1.44 -20.74
C GLN A 242 10.88 2.67 -21.58
N LYS A 243 11.77 3.53 -21.08
CA LYS A 243 12.32 4.66 -21.84
C LYS A 243 13.04 4.18 -23.08
N LYS A 244 13.86 3.11 -22.97
CA LYS A 244 14.54 2.51 -24.13
C LYS A 244 13.56 1.98 -25.17
N GLU A 245 12.52 1.25 -24.74
CA GLU A 245 11.48 0.75 -25.63
C GLU A 245 10.72 1.87 -26.31
N MET A 246 10.35 2.92 -25.59
CA MET A 246 9.66 4.09 -26.17
C MET A 246 10.55 4.85 -27.14
N MET A 247 11.84 5.04 -26.83
CA MET A 247 12.79 5.65 -27.76
C MET A 247 12.97 4.81 -29.03
N ASN A 248 13.00 3.48 -28.91
CA ASN A 248 13.02 2.60 -30.07
C ASN A 248 11.73 2.70 -30.90
N LYS A 249 10.56 2.82 -30.26
CA LYS A 249 9.28 3.07 -30.99
C LYS A 249 9.31 4.39 -31.73
N VAL A 250 9.77 5.48 -31.09
CA VAL A 250 9.95 6.78 -31.72
C VAL A 250 10.90 6.66 -32.92
N GLY A 251 12.07 6.04 -32.74
CA GLY A 251 13.01 5.81 -33.85
C GLY A 251 12.40 5.01 -34.99
N ASN A 252 11.70 3.91 -34.70
CA ASN A 252 11.05 3.07 -35.71
C ASN A 252 9.90 3.79 -36.44
N THR A 253 9.23 4.73 -35.81
CA THR A 253 8.15 5.51 -36.44
C THR A 253 8.73 6.54 -37.40
N TYR A 254 9.69 7.32 -36.98
CA TYR A 254 10.18 8.47 -37.78
C TYR A 254 11.35 8.13 -38.71
N PHE A 255 12.21 7.15 -38.37
CA PHE A 255 13.32 6.74 -39.25
C PHE A 255 12.87 5.95 -40.46
N LYS A 256 11.70 5.32 -40.43
CA LYS A 256 11.14 4.60 -41.59
C LYS A 256 10.53 5.50 -42.68
N GLU A 257 10.14 6.72 -42.31
CA GLU A 257 9.59 7.70 -43.26
C GLU A 257 10.69 8.47 -44.00
N ALA A 258 11.95 8.34 -43.59
CA ALA A 258 13.10 9.04 -44.19
C ALA A 258 13.82 8.22 -45.27
N LYS A 259 13.31 7.03 -45.65
CA LYS A 259 13.76 6.20 -46.79
C LYS A 259 12.68 6.07 -47.84
#